data_f424521c8d1c251bf0dbc8e969973cab
#
_entry.id   f424521c8d1c251bf0dbc8e969973cab
#
_cell.length_a   1.000
_cell.length_b   1.000
_cell.length_c   1.000
_cell.angle_alpha   90.00
_cell.angle_beta   90.00
_cell.angle_gamma   90.00
#
_symmetry.space_group_name_H-M   'P 1'
#
loop_
_entity.id
_entity.type
_entity.pdbx_description
1 polymer ?
#
loop_
_entity_poly.entity_id
_entity_poly.type
_entity_poly.pdbx_seq_one_letter_code
_entity_poly.pdbx_strand_id
1 'polypeptide(L)'
;MEKSLNDIVTIYAEATPNPESMKFVANKMLLPNDSADFRNAEKAQDGGELVKALFEMPFVKGVFIMNNFVSITKNEDYEWFDLIPDLRNFFTDWIEQGKEIVAPKVTLTPEQETEIER
;
A
#
# COMPACT_ATOMS: atom_id res chain seq x y z
N MET A 1 -8.55 -25.22 -7.75
CA MET A 1 -9.59 -24.78 -6.81
C MET A 1 -10.18 -23.46 -7.27
N GLU A 2 -11.47 -23.39 -7.35
CA GLU A 2 -12.12 -22.18 -7.81
C GLU A 2 -12.27 -21.16 -6.69
N LYS A 3 -12.06 -19.89 -7.05
CA LYS A 3 -12.30 -18.81 -6.11
C LYS A 3 -13.79 -18.50 -6.09
N SER A 4 -14.33 -18.22 -4.92
CA SER A 4 -15.68 -17.70 -4.83
C SER A 4 -15.69 -16.26 -5.33
N LEU A 5 -16.87 -15.72 -5.62
CA LEU A 5 -16.97 -14.31 -6.02
C LEU A 5 -16.42 -13.36 -4.96
N ASN A 6 -16.49 -13.76 -3.68
CA ASN A 6 -15.97 -12.94 -2.60
C ASN A 6 -14.44 -12.91 -2.55
N ASP A 7 -13.79 -13.86 -3.23
CA ASP A 7 -12.34 -13.94 -3.22
C ASP A 7 -11.72 -13.26 -4.44
N ILE A 8 -12.54 -12.80 -5.37
CA ILE A 8 -12.03 -12.09 -6.54
C ILE A 8 -11.61 -10.69 -6.12
N VAL A 9 -10.37 -10.36 -6.43
CA VAL A 9 -9.83 -9.03 -6.11
C VAL A 9 -10.06 -8.10 -7.28
N THR A 10 -10.69 -6.96 -7.01
CA THR A 10 -10.85 -5.91 -8.01
C THR A 10 -10.24 -4.61 -7.49
N ILE A 11 -9.53 -3.93 -8.36
CA ILE A 11 -8.87 -2.67 -8.04
C ILE A 11 -9.32 -1.63 -9.07
N TYR A 12 -9.71 -0.45 -8.62
CA TYR A 12 -9.96 0.64 -9.54
C TYR A 12 -9.20 1.88 -9.08
N ALA A 13 -8.87 2.75 -10.02
CA ALA A 13 -8.16 3.98 -9.74
C ALA A 13 -9.16 5.12 -9.57
N GLU A 14 -8.93 5.95 -8.57
CA GLU A 14 -9.78 7.07 -8.27
C GLU A 14 -8.93 8.33 -8.10
N ALA A 15 -9.25 9.37 -8.87
CA ALA A 15 -8.50 10.61 -8.80
C ALA A 15 -8.69 11.27 -7.43
N THR A 16 -7.69 12.03 -7.03
CA THR A 16 -7.73 12.81 -5.79
C THR A 16 -7.63 14.29 -6.13
N PRO A 17 -7.87 15.20 -5.16
CA PRO A 17 -7.65 16.62 -5.41
C PRO A 17 -6.22 16.97 -5.77
N ASN A 18 -5.25 16.12 -5.40
CA ASN A 18 -3.86 16.31 -5.78
C ASN A 18 -3.60 15.56 -7.10
N PRO A 19 -3.27 16.27 -8.20
CA PRO A 19 -3.07 15.62 -9.50
C PRO A 19 -1.90 14.64 -9.53
N GLU A 20 -0.99 14.72 -8.56
CA GLU A 20 0.13 13.78 -8.49
C GLU A 20 -0.19 12.55 -7.67
N SER A 21 -1.38 12.48 -7.08
CA SER A 21 -1.80 11.32 -6.29
C SER A 21 -2.97 10.61 -6.92
N MET A 22 -2.98 9.28 -6.78
CA MET A 22 -4.08 8.46 -7.28
C MET A 22 -4.37 7.39 -6.25
N LYS A 23 -5.66 7.18 -5.95
CA LYS A 23 -6.08 6.12 -5.04
C LYS A 23 -6.32 4.85 -5.84
N PHE A 24 -5.84 3.75 -5.30
CA PHE A 24 -6.13 2.43 -5.86
C PHE A 24 -7.00 1.72 -4.84
N VAL A 25 -8.27 1.60 -5.18
CA VAL A 25 -9.31 1.15 -4.26
C VAL A 25 -9.61 -0.32 -4.50
N ALA A 26 -9.50 -1.11 -3.43
CA ALA A 26 -9.75 -2.54 -3.49
C ALA A 26 -11.15 -2.87 -2.99
N ASN A 27 -11.65 -4.01 -3.42
CA ASN A 27 -12.91 -4.54 -2.90
C ASN A 27 -12.72 -5.31 -1.58
N LYS A 28 -11.52 -5.22 -1.00
CA LYS A 28 -11.20 -5.87 0.26
C LYS A 28 -10.57 -4.87 1.20
N MET A 29 -10.80 -5.06 2.50
CA MET A 29 -10.17 -4.22 3.51
C MET A 29 -8.68 -4.54 3.57
N LEU A 30 -7.84 -3.53 3.47
CA LEU A 30 -6.38 -3.67 3.48
C LEU A 30 -5.78 -3.34 4.83
N LEU A 31 -6.26 -2.28 5.46
CA LEU A 31 -5.72 -1.81 6.73
C LEU A 31 -6.87 -1.26 7.58
N PRO A 32 -7.63 -2.15 8.24
CA PRO A 32 -8.80 -1.73 9.00
C PRO A 32 -8.42 -0.93 10.24
N ASN A 33 -9.14 0.17 10.45
CA ASN A 33 -9.03 1.01 11.65
C ASN A 33 -7.65 1.61 11.86
N ASP A 34 -6.87 1.76 10.79
CA ASP A 34 -5.53 2.33 10.90
C ASP A 34 -5.18 3.02 9.59
N SER A 35 -4.04 3.70 9.59
CA SER A 35 -3.50 4.30 8.39
C SER A 35 -1.97 4.25 8.47
N ALA A 36 -1.33 4.24 7.29
CA ALA A 36 0.12 4.22 7.20
C ALA A 36 0.56 5.18 6.11
N ASP A 37 1.44 6.10 6.44
CA ASP A 37 1.88 7.16 5.55
C ASP A 37 3.41 7.06 5.40
N PHE A 38 3.85 6.80 4.18
CA PHE A 38 5.28 6.66 3.86
C PHE A 38 5.64 7.74 2.84
N ARG A 39 6.34 8.76 3.27
CA ARG A 39 6.63 9.93 2.43
C ARG A 39 7.94 9.84 1.67
N ASN A 40 8.73 8.83 1.96
CA ASN A 40 10.00 8.61 1.27
C ASN A 40 10.44 7.16 1.47
N ALA A 41 11.46 6.75 0.72
CA ALA A 41 11.94 5.38 0.76
C ALA A 41 12.56 5.01 2.12
N GLU A 42 13.11 5.97 2.82
CA GLU A 42 13.68 5.72 4.13
C GLU A 42 12.60 5.28 5.12
N LYS A 43 11.47 5.97 5.12
CA LYS A 43 10.36 5.61 5.99
C LYS A 43 9.72 4.28 5.57
N ALA A 44 9.84 3.93 4.30
CA ALA A 44 9.27 2.70 3.77
C ALA A 44 9.99 1.45 4.26
N GLN A 45 11.21 1.58 4.76
CA GLN A 45 11.99 0.41 5.16
C GLN A 45 11.31 -0.42 6.24
N ASP A 46 10.55 0.21 7.10
CA ASP A 46 9.81 -0.48 8.15
C ASP A 46 8.37 -0.77 7.78
N GLY A 47 7.98 -0.46 6.54
CA GLY A 47 6.59 -0.58 6.09
C GLY A 47 6.19 -1.94 5.58
N GLY A 48 7.14 -2.85 5.37
CA GLY A 48 6.87 -4.17 4.85
C GLY A 48 7.17 -4.31 3.37
N GLU A 49 6.98 -5.51 2.86
CA GLU A 49 7.40 -5.84 1.50
C GLU A 49 6.64 -5.07 0.42
N LEU A 50 5.33 -4.85 0.61
CA LEU A 50 4.54 -4.12 -0.36
C LEU A 50 5.06 -2.69 -0.52
N VAL A 51 5.25 -2.00 0.60
CA VAL A 51 5.70 -0.61 0.59
C VAL A 51 7.10 -0.52 -0.01
N LYS A 52 7.99 -1.44 0.35
CA LYS A 52 9.33 -1.48 -0.22
C LYS A 52 9.29 -1.68 -1.72
N ALA A 53 8.47 -2.62 -2.19
CA ALA A 53 8.35 -2.89 -3.62
C ALA A 53 7.82 -1.66 -4.38
N LEU A 54 6.88 -0.93 -3.78
CA LEU A 54 6.37 0.29 -4.39
C LEU A 54 7.46 1.34 -4.52
N PHE A 55 8.26 1.55 -3.47
CA PHE A 55 9.31 2.55 -3.52
C PHE A 55 10.48 2.15 -4.43
N GLU A 56 10.57 0.89 -4.82
CA GLU A 56 11.54 0.48 -5.83
C GLU A 56 11.14 0.95 -7.23
N MET A 57 9.88 1.30 -7.43
CA MET A 57 9.42 1.85 -8.70
C MET A 57 9.88 3.29 -8.82
N PRO A 58 10.48 3.68 -9.97
CA PRO A 58 11.14 4.98 -10.09
C PRO A 58 10.20 6.18 -9.96
N PHE A 59 8.92 6.00 -10.17
CA PHE A 59 7.96 7.10 -10.13
C PHE A 59 7.33 7.34 -8.76
N VAL A 60 7.53 6.43 -7.80
CA VAL A 60 6.83 6.52 -6.50
C VAL A 60 7.57 7.47 -5.57
N LYS A 61 6.87 8.52 -5.13
CA LYS A 61 7.39 9.48 -4.15
C LYS A 61 6.77 9.27 -2.79
N GLY A 62 5.55 8.77 -2.73
CA GLY A 62 4.88 8.57 -1.46
C GLY A 62 3.82 7.48 -1.56
N VAL A 63 3.53 6.84 -0.44
CA VAL A 63 2.52 5.79 -0.34
C VAL A 63 1.71 6.04 0.93
N PHE A 64 0.40 6.04 0.80
CA PHE A 64 -0.51 6.16 1.93
C PHE A 64 -1.52 5.02 1.86
N ILE A 65 -1.67 4.28 2.95
CA ILE A 65 -2.58 3.13 3.00
C ILE A 65 -3.59 3.36 4.11
N MET A 66 -4.86 3.15 3.80
CA MET A 66 -5.93 3.29 4.78
C MET A 66 -7.14 2.51 4.29
N ASN A 67 -7.84 1.86 5.20
CA ASN A 67 -9.05 1.10 4.89
C ASN A 67 -8.85 0.15 3.71
N ASN A 68 -9.48 0.43 2.57
CA ASN A 68 -9.45 -0.45 1.41
C ASN A 68 -8.71 0.18 0.23
N PHE A 69 -7.85 1.16 0.47
CA PHE A 69 -7.14 1.81 -0.64
C PHE A 69 -5.68 2.07 -0.35
N VAL A 70 -4.92 2.17 -1.43
CA VAL A 70 -3.53 2.62 -1.40
C VAL A 70 -3.46 3.86 -2.27
N SER A 71 -3.00 4.97 -1.72
CA SER A 71 -2.80 6.19 -2.48
C SER A 71 -1.31 6.30 -2.82
N ILE A 72 -1.03 6.45 -4.11
CA ILE A 72 0.34 6.60 -4.59
C ILE A 72 0.54 8.03 -5.03
N THR A 73 1.62 8.66 -4.56
CA THR A 73 2.04 9.96 -5.06
C THR A 73 3.22 9.72 -6.00
N LYS A 74 3.09 10.19 -7.23
CA LYS A 74 4.12 10.02 -8.26
C LYS A 74 4.95 11.28 -8.40
N ASN A 75 6.10 11.16 -9.03
CA ASN A 75 6.85 12.35 -9.41
C ASN A 75 6.32 12.92 -10.73
N GLU A 76 6.71 14.13 -11.04
CA GLU A 76 6.15 14.91 -12.16
C GLU A 76 6.47 14.36 -13.53
N ASP A 77 7.49 13.53 -13.66
CA ASP A 77 7.98 13.05 -14.95
C ASP A 77 7.14 11.93 -15.54
N TYR A 78 6.14 11.46 -14.82
CA TYR A 78 5.33 10.30 -15.23
C TYR A 78 3.86 10.68 -15.34
N GLU A 79 3.15 9.97 -16.21
CA GLU A 79 1.73 10.18 -16.44
C GLU A 79 0.91 9.03 -15.88
N TRP A 80 -0.18 9.32 -15.18
CA TRP A 80 -1.05 8.30 -14.62
C TRP A 80 -1.59 7.34 -15.67
N PHE A 81 -1.86 7.87 -16.85
CA PHE A 81 -2.35 7.03 -17.95
C PHE A 81 -1.46 5.82 -18.19
N ASP A 82 -0.14 6.01 -18.09
CA ASP A 82 0.81 4.94 -18.31
C ASP A 82 1.00 4.06 -17.08
N LEU A 83 0.77 4.58 -15.90
CA LEU A 83 1.07 3.89 -14.64
C LEU A 83 -0.10 3.07 -14.11
N ILE A 84 -1.33 3.52 -14.34
CA ILE A 84 -2.50 2.90 -13.75
C ILE A 84 -2.64 1.41 -14.07
N PRO A 85 -2.52 0.97 -15.34
CA PRO A 85 -2.68 -0.45 -15.62
C PRO A 85 -1.67 -1.34 -14.88
N ASP A 86 -0.42 -0.90 -14.83
CA ASP A 86 0.64 -1.66 -14.16
C ASP A 86 0.41 -1.71 -12.67
N LEU A 87 0.02 -0.60 -12.07
CA LEU A 87 -0.24 -0.56 -10.63
C LEU A 87 -1.47 -1.38 -10.26
N ARG A 88 -2.52 -1.33 -11.08
CA ARG A 88 -3.70 -2.15 -10.83
C ARG A 88 -3.34 -3.64 -10.84
N ASN A 89 -2.56 -4.06 -11.81
CA ASN A 89 -2.12 -5.45 -11.89
C ASN A 89 -1.25 -5.82 -10.71
N PHE A 90 -0.34 -4.94 -10.33
CA PHE A 90 0.54 -5.16 -9.19
C PHE A 90 -0.26 -5.36 -7.90
N PHE A 91 -1.22 -4.49 -7.62
CA PHE A 91 -2.02 -4.60 -6.41
C PHE A 91 -2.94 -5.83 -6.45
N THR A 92 -3.53 -6.11 -7.61
CA THR A 92 -4.38 -7.28 -7.76
C THR A 92 -3.60 -8.55 -7.43
N ASP A 93 -2.42 -8.71 -8.02
CA ASP A 93 -1.59 -9.87 -7.77
C ASP A 93 -1.17 -9.98 -6.32
N TRP A 94 -0.76 -8.85 -5.75
CA TRP A 94 -0.30 -8.83 -4.37
C TRP A 94 -1.39 -9.29 -3.39
N ILE A 95 -2.58 -8.72 -3.56
CA ILE A 95 -3.69 -9.02 -2.67
C ILE A 95 -4.21 -10.44 -2.87
N GLU A 96 -4.25 -10.91 -4.13
CA GLU A 96 -4.69 -12.28 -4.43
C GLU A 96 -3.77 -13.33 -3.82
N GLN A 97 -2.50 -13.02 -3.69
CA GLN A 97 -1.54 -13.93 -3.08
C GLN A 97 -1.64 -13.95 -1.56
N GLY A 98 -2.46 -13.10 -0.98
CA GLY A 98 -2.64 -13.04 0.46
C GLY A 98 -1.45 -12.48 1.21
N LYS A 99 -0.58 -11.74 0.53
CA LYS A 99 0.60 -11.17 1.15
C LYS A 99 0.24 -10.00 2.06
N GLU A 100 1.10 -9.78 3.04
CA GLU A 100 0.96 -8.69 3.99
C GLU A 100 0.94 -7.34 3.29
N ILE A 101 0.05 -6.46 3.71
CA ILE A 101 -0.09 -5.12 3.14
C ILE A 101 0.89 -4.15 3.80
N VAL A 102 0.90 -4.12 5.11
CA VAL A 102 1.80 -3.28 5.90
C VAL A 102 2.39 -4.14 6.99
N ALA A 103 3.68 -3.97 7.25
CA ALA A 103 4.31 -4.69 8.34
C ALA A 103 3.58 -4.34 9.65
N PRO A 104 3.33 -5.33 10.49
CA PRO A 104 2.64 -5.06 11.75
C PRO A 104 3.39 -4.01 12.54
N LYS A 105 2.66 -3.00 13.00
CA LYS A 105 3.23 -2.06 13.94
C LYS A 105 3.43 -2.82 15.24
N VAL A 106 4.65 -2.82 15.73
CA VAL A 106 4.90 -3.41 17.02
C VAL A 106 4.43 -2.42 18.06
N THR A 107 3.16 -2.54 18.42
CA THR A 107 2.63 -1.75 19.52
C THR A 107 3.08 -2.46 20.78
N LEU A 108 4.18 -2.02 21.33
CA LEU A 108 4.73 -2.65 22.53
C LEU A 108 3.92 -2.26 23.74
N THR A 109 3.60 -3.24 24.56
CA THR A 109 3.10 -2.94 25.90
C THR A 109 4.28 -2.37 26.70
N PRO A 110 4.02 -1.66 27.81
CA PRO A 110 5.12 -1.17 28.63
C PRO A 110 6.09 -2.25 29.06
N GLU A 111 5.59 -3.46 29.30
CA GLU A 111 6.44 -4.59 29.66
C GLU A 111 7.34 -5.02 28.51
N GLN A 112 6.80 -5.05 27.28
CA GLN A 112 7.57 -5.43 26.11
C GLN A 112 8.62 -4.38 25.80
N GLU A 113 8.29 -3.11 25.96
CA GLU A 113 9.25 -2.03 25.76
C GLU A 113 10.41 -2.17 26.73
N THR A 114 10.11 -2.49 27.97
CA THR A 114 11.15 -2.67 28.98
C THR A 114 12.06 -3.84 28.61
N GLU A 115 11.50 -4.91 28.11
CA GLU A 115 12.31 -6.06 27.70
C GLU A 115 13.22 -5.74 26.54
N ILE A 116 12.75 -4.95 25.59
CA ILE A 116 13.55 -4.59 24.42
C ILE A 116 14.71 -3.66 24.80
N GLU A 117 14.51 -2.81 25.78
CA GLU A 117 15.53 -1.88 26.21
C GLU A 117 16.68 -2.52 26.99
N ARG A 118 16.56 -3.73 27.40
CA ARG A 118 17.59 -4.41 28.18
C ARG A 118 18.79 -4.87 27.35
#